data_e42001ab9c0dbac78c46c67a09339bf8
#
_entry.id   e42001ab9c0dbac78c46c67a09339bf8
#
_cell.length_a   1.000
_cell.length_b   1.000
_cell.length_c   1.000
_cell.angle_alpha   90.00
_cell.angle_beta   90.00
_cell.angle_gamma   90.00
#
_symmetry.space_group_name_H-M   'P 1'
#
loop_
_entity.id
_entity.type
_entity.pdbx_description
1 polymer ?
#
loop_
_entity_poly.entity_id
_entity_poly.type
_entity_poly.pdbx_seq_one_letter_code
_entity_poly.pdbx_strand_id
1 'polypeptide(L)'
;MRRAIFITALVAVLALVFVPSAPAGSILDRILERGELVVGTTGSQPPLNATTKDGKIIGLDADIAKGIAMSMGVKIRFETMPFAELLPALHADKVDMILSSMAMTPERNLKVAFIGPYYISGKGMLTKTQTIATLQAADSLNDPQFKVATLNASTSQAFIESVAPKAKLVTTKSYDEALGLLSEDKIDALIADYPFCAFTAFRYRDKGLVAGQSRLTFEPLGIAVKEDTLLINWLNNYMKMLDGSGQLRKLDERWFKNSSWIKDLK
;
A
#
# COMPACT_ATOMS: atom_id res chain seq x y z
N MET A 1 -85.91 -12.68 -26.79
CA MET A 1 -84.74 -11.83 -27.07
C MET A 1 -83.76 -11.94 -25.93
N ARG A 2 -82.73 -12.78 -26.06
CA ARG A 2 -81.72 -13.01 -25.03
C ARG A 2 -80.40 -12.42 -25.54
N ARG A 3 -79.91 -11.37 -24.88
CA ARG A 3 -78.62 -10.75 -25.20
C ARG A 3 -77.54 -11.58 -24.49
N ALA A 4 -76.65 -12.21 -25.25
CA ALA A 4 -75.46 -12.87 -24.77
C ALA A 4 -74.36 -11.80 -24.62
N ILE A 5 -73.81 -11.61 -23.42
CA ILE A 5 -72.67 -10.75 -23.13
C ILE A 5 -71.45 -11.66 -23.19
N PHE A 6 -70.58 -11.42 -24.20
CA PHE A 6 -69.27 -12.06 -24.26
C PHE A 6 -68.31 -11.26 -23.38
N ILE A 7 -67.86 -11.87 -22.27
CA ILE A 7 -66.79 -11.36 -21.45
C ILE A 7 -65.49 -11.91 -22.01
N THR A 8 -64.75 -11.07 -22.70
CA THR A 8 -63.39 -11.42 -23.15
C THR A 8 -62.41 -11.18 -22.00
N ALA A 9 -61.98 -12.25 -21.37
CA ALA A 9 -60.93 -12.18 -20.34
C ALA A 9 -59.57 -12.02 -21.02
N LEU A 10 -58.98 -10.83 -20.91
CA LEU A 10 -57.60 -10.54 -21.34
C LEU A 10 -56.64 -11.06 -20.26
N VAL A 11 -56.08 -12.23 -20.49
CA VAL A 11 -54.98 -12.78 -19.64
C VAL A 11 -53.69 -12.12 -20.08
N ALA A 12 -53.26 -11.12 -19.33
CA ALA A 12 -51.90 -10.54 -19.44
C ALA A 12 -50.90 -11.51 -18.82
N VAL A 13 -50.23 -12.30 -19.66
CA VAL A 13 -49.08 -13.11 -19.23
C VAL A 13 -47.88 -12.17 -18.97
N LEU A 14 -47.64 -11.85 -17.73
CA LEU A 14 -46.45 -11.15 -17.28
C LEU A 14 -45.25 -12.14 -17.39
N ALA A 15 -44.60 -12.16 -18.56
CA ALA A 15 -43.33 -12.88 -18.69
C ALA A 15 -42.28 -12.21 -17.80
N LEU A 16 -42.07 -12.73 -16.61
CA LEU A 16 -40.86 -12.42 -15.83
C LEU A 16 -39.65 -12.87 -16.64
N VAL A 17 -39.00 -11.92 -17.29
CA VAL A 17 -37.70 -12.14 -17.91
C VAL A 17 -36.71 -12.32 -16.72
N PHE A 18 -36.49 -13.57 -16.36
CA PHE A 18 -35.41 -13.98 -15.48
C PHE A 18 -34.13 -13.72 -16.27
N VAL A 19 -33.56 -12.51 -16.14
CA VAL A 19 -32.19 -12.26 -16.61
C VAL A 19 -31.31 -13.02 -15.61
N PRO A 20 -30.68 -14.13 -16.00
CA PRO A 20 -29.72 -14.75 -15.13
C PRO A 20 -28.63 -13.72 -14.91
N SER A 21 -28.51 -13.22 -13.67
CA SER A 21 -27.34 -12.49 -13.23
C SER A 21 -26.16 -13.44 -13.45
N ALA A 22 -25.40 -13.23 -14.51
CA ALA A 22 -24.14 -13.96 -14.68
C ALA A 22 -23.37 -13.76 -13.36
N PRO A 23 -22.86 -14.84 -12.73
CA PRO A 23 -22.02 -14.69 -11.57
C PRO A 23 -20.92 -13.70 -11.95
N ALA A 24 -20.79 -12.62 -11.20
CA ALA A 24 -19.70 -11.67 -11.42
C ALA A 24 -18.41 -12.51 -11.47
N GLY A 25 -17.74 -12.54 -12.63
CA GLY A 25 -16.53 -13.32 -12.83
C GLY A 25 -15.53 -13.03 -11.71
N SER A 26 -14.65 -13.97 -11.40
CA SER A 26 -13.63 -13.78 -10.37
C SER A 26 -12.80 -12.52 -10.70
N ILE A 27 -12.11 -11.97 -9.69
CA ILE A 27 -11.23 -10.80 -9.93
C ILE A 27 -10.16 -11.19 -10.95
N LEU A 28 -9.64 -12.41 -10.86
CA LEU A 28 -8.67 -12.93 -11.82
C LEU A 28 -9.23 -12.95 -13.25
N ASP A 29 -10.48 -13.43 -13.45
CA ASP A 29 -11.12 -13.43 -14.77
C ASP A 29 -11.24 -12.01 -15.33
N ARG A 30 -11.70 -11.06 -14.51
CA ARG A 30 -11.80 -9.64 -14.91
C ARG A 30 -10.47 -9.03 -15.33
N ILE A 31 -9.36 -9.38 -14.63
CA ILE A 31 -8.00 -8.93 -14.99
C ILE A 31 -7.62 -9.50 -16.36
N LEU A 32 -7.82 -10.80 -16.55
CA LEU A 32 -7.44 -11.49 -17.79
C LEU A 32 -8.28 -11.01 -18.99
N GLU A 33 -9.60 -10.87 -18.84
CA GLU A 33 -10.50 -10.39 -19.87
C GLU A 33 -10.21 -8.93 -20.26
N ARG A 34 -9.91 -8.07 -19.28
CA ARG A 34 -9.53 -6.68 -19.50
C ARG A 34 -8.12 -6.55 -20.10
N GLY A 35 -7.28 -7.58 -19.95
CA GLY A 35 -5.89 -7.57 -20.40
C GLY A 35 -5.01 -6.58 -19.64
N GLU A 36 -5.40 -6.17 -18.44
CA GLU A 36 -4.71 -5.17 -17.62
C GLU A 36 -4.86 -5.46 -16.13
N LEU A 37 -3.73 -5.39 -15.40
CA LEU A 37 -3.66 -5.42 -13.94
C LEU A 37 -3.54 -3.99 -13.41
N VAL A 38 -4.46 -3.56 -12.56
CA VAL A 38 -4.47 -2.24 -11.94
C VAL A 38 -3.98 -2.34 -10.50
N VAL A 39 -2.86 -1.67 -10.20
CA VAL A 39 -2.18 -1.74 -8.90
C VAL A 39 -2.23 -0.41 -8.18
N GLY A 40 -2.82 -0.38 -6.98
CA GLY A 40 -2.83 0.78 -6.09
C GLY A 40 -1.49 0.93 -5.37
N THR A 41 -0.93 2.14 -5.39
CA THR A 41 0.32 2.47 -4.70
C THR A 41 0.37 3.95 -4.33
N THR A 42 1.21 4.33 -3.35
CA THR A 42 1.45 5.75 -3.06
C THR A 42 2.47 6.38 -4.01
N GLY A 43 3.44 5.59 -4.49
CA GLY A 43 4.54 6.09 -5.31
C GLY A 43 5.47 7.08 -4.59
N SER A 44 5.52 7.06 -3.24
CA SER A 44 6.25 8.03 -2.43
C SER A 44 7.03 7.43 -1.26
N GLN A 45 7.27 6.12 -1.27
CA GLN A 45 8.00 5.38 -0.22
C GLN A 45 9.26 4.67 -0.76
N PRO A 46 10.26 5.40 -1.28
CA PRO A 46 11.51 4.78 -1.72
C PRO A 46 12.19 4.05 -0.53
N PRO A 47 12.84 2.92 -0.77
CA PRO A 47 13.08 2.22 -2.03
C PRO A 47 11.97 1.23 -2.42
N LEU A 48 10.87 1.15 -1.65
CA LEU A 48 9.77 0.21 -1.88
C LEU A 48 8.91 0.63 -3.07
N ASN A 49 8.42 1.87 -3.09
CA ASN A 49 7.74 2.46 -4.24
C ASN A 49 8.07 3.95 -4.35
N ALA A 50 8.33 4.43 -5.55
CA ALA A 50 8.69 5.82 -5.79
C ALA A 50 8.30 6.27 -7.20
N THR A 51 8.07 7.56 -7.36
CA THR A 51 7.79 8.19 -8.66
C THR A 51 9.05 8.85 -9.21
N THR A 52 9.41 8.51 -10.43
CA THR A 52 10.53 9.11 -11.16
C THR A 52 10.16 10.50 -11.72
N LYS A 53 11.16 11.24 -12.20
CA LYS A 53 10.97 12.54 -12.87
C LYS A 53 10.06 12.47 -14.09
N ASP A 54 10.08 11.35 -14.81
CA ASP A 54 9.24 11.07 -15.98
C ASP A 54 7.89 10.40 -15.61
N GLY A 55 7.54 10.37 -14.32
CA GLY A 55 6.24 9.91 -13.83
C GLY A 55 6.08 8.38 -13.70
N LYS A 56 7.14 7.60 -13.92
CA LYS A 56 7.08 6.14 -13.78
C LYS A 56 7.14 5.72 -12.31
N ILE A 57 6.43 4.64 -11.98
CA ILE A 57 6.53 4.00 -10.66
C ILE A 57 7.64 2.96 -10.71
N ILE A 58 8.57 3.09 -9.75
CA ILE A 58 9.73 2.21 -9.56
C ILE A 58 9.80 1.78 -8.09
N GLY A 59 10.62 0.80 -7.79
CA GLY A 59 10.81 0.27 -6.43
C GLY A 59 10.54 -1.23 -6.36
N LEU A 60 10.78 -1.81 -5.19
CA LEU A 60 10.54 -3.23 -4.94
C LEU A 60 9.09 -3.62 -5.23
N ASP A 61 8.13 -2.85 -4.71
CA ASP A 61 6.69 -3.05 -4.92
C ASP A 61 6.35 -3.02 -6.41
N ALA A 62 6.90 -2.03 -7.13
CA ALA A 62 6.65 -1.87 -8.55
C ALA A 62 7.21 -3.01 -9.39
N ASP A 63 8.40 -3.52 -9.06
CA ASP A 63 9.02 -4.61 -9.80
C ASP A 63 8.30 -5.95 -9.53
N ILE A 64 7.84 -6.19 -8.30
CA ILE A 64 6.98 -7.34 -7.99
C ILE A 64 5.69 -7.27 -8.80
N ALA A 65 5.01 -6.11 -8.79
CA ALA A 65 3.76 -5.91 -9.53
C ALA A 65 3.94 -6.10 -11.05
N LYS A 66 5.02 -5.58 -11.63
CA LYS A 66 5.37 -5.78 -13.06
C LYS A 66 5.60 -7.26 -13.37
N GLY A 67 6.28 -7.98 -12.47
CA GLY A 67 6.51 -9.42 -12.62
C GLY A 67 5.20 -10.21 -12.58
N ILE A 68 4.26 -9.85 -11.70
CA ILE A 68 2.91 -10.42 -11.63
C ILE A 68 2.18 -10.23 -12.97
N ALA A 69 2.09 -8.98 -13.45
CA ALA A 69 1.40 -8.66 -14.70
C ALA A 69 2.01 -9.39 -15.91
N MET A 70 3.33 -9.42 -15.99
CA MET A 70 4.06 -10.15 -17.03
C MET A 70 3.74 -11.66 -16.98
N SER A 71 3.70 -12.26 -15.79
CA SER A 71 3.41 -13.68 -15.63
C SER A 71 1.93 -14.02 -15.90
N MET A 72 1.01 -13.06 -15.75
CA MET A 72 -0.39 -13.17 -16.19
C MET A 72 -0.57 -12.92 -17.69
N GLY A 73 0.44 -12.41 -18.40
CA GLY A 73 0.33 -12.02 -19.79
C GLY A 73 -0.51 -10.76 -20.04
N VAL A 74 -0.61 -9.87 -19.04
CA VAL A 74 -1.42 -8.65 -19.12
C VAL A 74 -0.56 -7.39 -18.97
N LYS A 75 -1.12 -6.25 -19.38
CA LYS A 75 -0.50 -4.94 -19.12
C LYS A 75 -0.59 -4.59 -17.64
N ILE A 76 0.26 -3.65 -17.19
CA ILE A 76 0.18 -3.10 -15.84
C ILE A 76 -0.16 -1.61 -15.89
N ARG A 77 -1.02 -1.19 -14.97
CA ARG A 77 -1.31 0.22 -14.71
C ARG A 77 -1.22 0.48 -13.21
N PHE A 78 -0.47 1.51 -12.83
CA PHE A 78 -0.40 1.98 -11.45
C PHE A 78 -1.37 3.13 -11.23
N GLU A 79 -2.20 3.00 -10.18
CA GLU A 79 -3.03 4.08 -9.67
C GLU A 79 -2.39 4.64 -8.41
N THR A 80 -1.94 5.90 -8.48
CA THR A 80 -1.32 6.57 -7.34
C THR A 80 -2.34 7.36 -6.54
N MET A 81 -2.35 7.16 -5.22
CA MET A 81 -3.25 7.85 -4.31
C MET A 81 -2.66 7.93 -2.90
N PRO A 82 -3.20 8.80 -2.02
CA PRO A 82 -2.85 8.81 -0.60
C PRO A 82 -3.03 7.43 0.05
N PHE A 83 -2.15 7.08 0.98
CA PHE A 83 -2.15 5.75 1.63
C PHE A 83 -3.51 5.38 2.22
N ALA A 84 -4.18 6.34 2.86
CA ALA A 84 -5.50 6.14 3.47
C ALA A 84 -6.60 5.78 2.45
N GLU A 85 -6.41 6.08 1.17
CA GLU A 85 -7.38 5.81 0.10
C GLU A 85 -7.18 4.45 -0.56
N LEU A 86 -6.05 3.76 -0.33
CA LEU A 86 -5.73 2.50 -0.99
C LEU A 86 -6.73 1.38 -0.67
N LEU A 87 -7.03 1.12 0.60
CA LEU A 87 -8.01 0.10 0.99
C LEU A 87 -9.42 0.45 0.53
N PRO A 88 -9.94 1.68 0.68
CA PRO A 88 -11.19 2.10 0.06
C PRO A 88 -11.23 1.89 -1.47
N ALA A 89 -10.14 2.20 -2.18
CA ALA A 89 -10.05 2.00 -3.63
C ALA A 89 -10.11 0.52 -4.02
N LEU A 90 -9.45 -0.36 -3.24
CA LEU A 90 -9.50 -1.81 -3.44
C LEU A 90 -10.92 -2.34 -3.22
N HIS A 91 -11.61 -1.90 -2.15
CA HIS A 91 -12.99 -2.31 -1.89
C HIS A 91 -13.97 -1.83 -2.97
N ALA A 92 -13.72 -0.67 -3.56
CA ALA A 92 -14.52 -0.07 -4.63
C ALA A 92 -14.16 -0.59 -6.03
N ASP A 93 -13.32 -1.63 -6.15
CA ASP A 93 -12.84 -2.20 -7.43
C ASP A 93 -12.17 -1.17 -8.36
N LYS A 94 -11.62 -0.09 -7.80
CA LYS A 94 -10.81 0.89 -8.56
C LYS A 94 -9.42 0.35 -8.86
N VAL A 95 -8.93 -0.54 -8.02
CA VAL A 95 -7.67 -1.28 -8.19
C VAL A 95 -7.91 -2.75 -7.90
N ASP A 96 -7.13 -3.64 -8.53
CA ASP A 96 -7.25 -5.09 -8.37
C ASP A 96 -6.44 -5.59 -7.17
N MET A 97 -5.33 -4.91 -6.87
CA MET A 97 -4.47 -5.20 -5.73
C MET A 97 -3.74 -3.94 -5.25
N ILE A 98 -3.20 -4.03 -4.03
CA ILE A 98 -2.34 -2.98 -3.47
C ILE A 98 -0.94 -3.55 -3.27
N LEU A 99 0.06 -2.84 -3.80
CA LEU A 99 1.49 -2.99 -3.52
C LEU A 99 2.04 -1.60 -3.19
N SER A 100 2.11 -1.30 -1.89
CA SER A 100 2.44 0.03 -1.36
C SER A 100 2.95 -0.05 0.08
N SER A 101 3.91 -0.92 0.33
CA SER A 101 4.50 -1.10 1.67
C SER A 101 3.44 -1.36 2.75
N MET A 102 2.35 -2.05 2.39
CA MET A 102 1.24 -2.26 3.30
C MET A 102 1.54 -3.38 4.28
N ALA A 103 1.62 -3.03 5.58
CA ALA A 103 1.82 -4.02 6.64
C ALA A 103 0.61 -4.96 6.75
N MET A 104 0.90 -6.26 6.88
CA MET A 104 -0.07 -7.33 7.09
C MET A 104 -0.48 -7.33 8.57
N THR A 105 -1.56 -6.61 8.90
CA THR A 105 -2.08 -6.59 10.27
C THR A 105 -3.35 -7.43 10.41
N PRO A 106 -3.63 -7.99 11.61
CA PRO A 106 -4.88 -8.73 11.85
C PRO A 106 -6.13 -7.91 11.50
N GLU A 107 -6.15 -6.62 11.84
CA GLU A 107 -7.28 -5.73 11.61
C GLU A 107 -7.56 -5.54 10.11
N ARG A 108 -6.49 -5.38 9.31
CA ARG A 108 -6.62 -5.28 7.85
C ARG A 108 -7.03 -6.63 7.25
N ASN A 109 -6.51 -7.73 7.81
CA ASN A 109 -6.81 -9.08 7.30
C ASN A 109 -8.26 -9.52 7.56
N LEU A 110 -9.00 -8.82 8.42
CA LEU A 110 -10.45 -9.00 8.54
C LEU A 110 -11.23 -8.49 7.31
N LYS A 111 -10.60 -7.68 6.47
CA LYS A 111 -11.25 -6.95 5.35
C LYS A 111 -10.67 -7.29 3.98
N VAL A 112 -9.41 -7.72 3.93
CA VAL A 112 -8.69 -8.06 2.70
C VAL A 112 -7.80 -9.27 2.93
N ALA A 113 -7.53 -10.04 1.88
CA ALA A 113 -6.53 -11.08 1.93
C ALA A 113 -5.13 -10.49 1.69
N PHE A 114 -4.13 -11.05 2.38
CA PHE A 114 -2.73 -10.71 2.17
C PHE A 114 -1.95 -11.89 1.60
N ILE A 115 -1.07 -11.61 0.66
CA ILE A 115 -0.11 -12.55 0.11
C ILE A 115 1.30 -12.07 0.47
N GLY A 116 2.14 -12.93 0.96
CA GLY A 116 3.50 -12.59 1.39
C GLY A 116 3.87 -13.23 2.72
N PRO A 117 4.78 -12.61 3.52
CA PRO A 117 5.38 -11.30 3.27
C PRO A 117 6.41 -11.31 2.14
N TYR A 118 6.50 -10.21 1.37
CA TYR A 118 7.56 -10.02 0.39
C TYR A 118 8.75 -9.23 0.95
N TYR A 119 8.55 -8.53 2.06
CA TYR A 119 9.58 -7.79 2.79
C TYR A 119 9.25 -7.72 4.27
N ILE A 120 10.28 -7.76 5.13
CA ILE A 120 10.12 -7.54 6.57
C ILE A 120 10.63 -6.15 6.91
N SER A 121 9.71 -5.25 7.21
CA SER A 121 9.95 -3.88 7.63
C SER A 121 9.85 -3.74 9.16
N GLY A 122 9.73 -2.53 9.60
CA GLY A 122 9.45 -2.08 10.96
C GLY A 122 9.42 -0.57 10.97
N LYS A 123 8.99 0.04 12.06
CA LYS A 123 9.01 1.49 12.20
C LYS A 123 10.43 1.99 12.38
N GLY A 124 10.70 3.11 11.74
CA GLY A 124 11.88 3.93 11.92
C GLY A 124 11.50 5.34 12.32
N MET A 125 12.49 6.10 12.71
CA MET A 125 12.35 7.51 13.05
C MET A 125 13.25 8.33 12.14
N LEU A 126 12.73 9.45 11.66
CA LEU A 126 13.48 10.46 10.92
C LEU A 126 13.35 11.80 11.64
N THR A 127 14.47 12.46 11.90
CA THR A 127 14.53 13.72 12.65
C THR A 127 15.71 14.56 12.18
N LYS A 128 15.77 15.82 12.62
CA LYS A 128 16.95 16.70 12.47
C LYS A 128 17.85 16.71 13.73
N THR A 129 17.37 16.13 14.82
CA THR A 129 18.04 16.19 16.11
C THR A 129 18.73 14.87 16.42
N GLN A 130 20.07 14.88 16.51
CA GLN A 130 20.85 13.69 16.81
C GLN A 130 20.43 13.04 18.15
N THR A 131 20.11 13.84 19.17
CA THR A 131 19.64 13.33 20.47
C THR A 131 18.35 12.52 20.31
N ILE A 132 17.38 12.99 19.51
CA ILE A 132 16.14 12.25 19.22
C ILE A 132 16.45 10.98 18.41
N ALA A 133 17.34 11.07 17.43
CA ALA A 133 17.73 9.91 16.60
C ALA A 133 18.39 8.77 17.40
N THR A 134 18.97 9.05 18.54
CA THR A 134 19.58 8.05 19.42
C THR A 134 18.59 7.40 20.39
N LEU A 135 17.35 7.86 20.47
CA LEU A 135 16.31 7.22 21.27
C LEU A 135 16.06 5.79 20.74
N GLN A 136 16.23 4.81 21.61
CA GLN A 136 16.08 3.40 21.26
C GLN A 136 14.63 2.91 21.38
N ALA A 137 13.80 3.69 22.05
CA ALA A 137 12.41 3.35 22.32
C ALA A 137 11.49 4.55 22.03
N ALA A 138 10.38 4.28 21.34
CA ALA A 138 9.45 5.34 20.96
C ALA A 138 8.66 5.93 22.14
N ASP A 139 8.57 5.22 23.26
CA ASP A 139 7.97 5.74 24.50
C ASP A 139 8.75 6.94 25.07
N SER A 140 10.02 7.09 24.72
CA SER A 140 10.81 8.30 25.03
C SER A 140 10.27 9.57 24.37
N LEU A 141 9.41 9.44 23.35
CA LEU A 141 8.66 10.55 22.73
C LEU A 141 7.35 10.87 23.46
N ASN A 142 7.01 10.15 24.53
CA ASN A 142 5.73 10.30 25.23
C ASN A 142 5.71 11.54 26.16
N ASP A 143 5.94 12.70 25.56
CA ASP A 143 5.95 14.00 26.23
C ASP A 143 5.17 15.02 25.37
N PRO A 144 4.31 15.87 25.99
CA PRO A 144 3.54 16.89 25.26
C PRO A 144 4.38 17.92 24.49
N GLN A 145 5.68 18.04 24.78
CA GLN A 145 6.57 18.92 24.04
C GLN A 145 6.85 18.39 22.62
N PHE A 146 6.87 17.06 22.42
CA PHE A 146 7.18 16.48 21.12
C PHE A 146 6.00 16.54 20.16
N LYS A 147 6.29 16.98 18.93
CA LYS A 147 5.39 16.95 17.78
C LYS A 147 5.88 15.86 16.84
N VAL A 148 5.09 14.80 16.70
CA VAL A 148 5.47 13.62 15.92
C VAL A 148 4.53 13.47 14.74
N ALA A 149 5.08 13.45 13.52
CA ALA A 149 4.27 13.19 12.33
C ALA A 149 4.22 11.70 11.99
N THR A 150 3.11 11.31 11.39
CA THR A 150 2.91 9.99 10.79
C THR A 150 2.04 10.12 9.54
N LEU A 151 2.12 9.13 8.65
CA LEU A 151 1.17 9.04 7.54
C LEU A 151 -0.21 8.63 8.06
N ASN A 152 -1.27 9.31 7.60
CA ASN A 152 -2.65 9.03 8.00
C ASN A 152 -3.06 7.59 7.67
N ALA A 153 -3.82 6.94 8.57
CA ALA A 153 -4.29 5.55 8.47
C ALA A 153 -3.18 4.49 8.34
N SER A 154 -1.94 4.87 8.68
CA SER A 154 -0.79 3.96 8.71
C SER A 154 -0.67 3.24 10.05
N THR A 155 0.09 2.14 10.06
CA THR A 155 0.49 1.48 11.31
C THR A 155 1.44 2.36 12.14
N SER A 156 2.11 3.36 11.54
CA SER A 156 2.90 4.35 12.27
C SER A 156 2.03 5.26 13.12
N GLN A 157 0.86 5.65 12.63
CA GLN A 157 -0.12 6.42 13.41
C GLN A 157 -0.59 5.61 14.62
N ALA A 158 -1.11 4.41 14.40
CA ALA A 158 -1.57 3.53 15.48
C ALA A 158 -0.45 3.22 16.50
N PHE A 159 0.79 3.08 16.03
CA PHE A 159 1.94 2.88 16.89
C PHE A 159 2.17 4.06 17.84
N ILE A 160 2.23 5.30 17.33
CA ILE A 160 2.42 6.49 18.17
C ILE A 160 1.25 6.72 19.11
N GLU A 161 0.00 6.53 18.65
CA GLU A 161 -1.18 6.61 19.51
C GLU A 161 -1.11 5.63 20.70
N SER A 162 -0.48 4.47 20.50
CA SER A 162 -0.31 3.45 21.54
C SER A 162 0.85 3.73 22.50
N VAL A 163 2.05 4.06 21.95
CA VAL A 163 3.28 4.10 22.76
C VAL A 163 3.64 5.50 23.26
N ALA A 164 3.15 6.54 22.59
CA ALA A 164 3.43 7.93 22.93
C ALA A 164 2.17 8.81 22.91
N PRO A 165 1.11 8.45 23.67
CA PRO A 165 -0.19 9.12 23.62
C PRO A 165 -0.16 10.58 24.11
N LYS A 166 0.90 11.01 24.81
CA LYS A 166 1.08 12.40 25.25
C LYS A 166 1.72 13.28 24.18
N ALA A 167 2.44 12.69 23.22
CA ALA A 167 3.03 13.44 22.11
C ALA A 167 1.93 14.12 21.25
N LYS A 168 2.27 15.26 20.67
CA LYS A 168 1.38 15.95 19.72
C LYS A 168 1.47 15.25 18.37
N LEU A 169 0.54 14.36 18.08
CA LEU A 169 0.47 13.64 16.81
C LEU A 169 -0.02 14.57 15.69
N VAL A 170 0.72 14.57 14.57
CA VAL A 170 0.40 15.26 13.33
C VAL A 170 0.25 14.24 12.23
N THR A 171 -0.96 14.02 11.72
CA THR A 171 -1.19 13.10 10.60
C THR A 171 -1.07 13.84 9.28
N THR A 172 -0.34 13.26 8.31
CA THR A 172 -0.12 13.83 6.97
C THR A 172 -0.71 12.93 5.87
N LYS A 173 -1.01 13.53 4.72
CA LYS A 173 -1.54 12.79 3.57
C LYS A 173 -0.44 12.13 2.74
N SER A 174 0.79 12.66 2.83
CA SER A 174 1.95 12.14 2.11
C SER A 174 3.23 12.31 2.93
N TYR A 175 4.26 11.56 2.56
CA TYR A 175 5.58 11.77 3.16
C TYR A 175 6.24 13.07 2.72
N ASP A 176 5.93 13.60 1.54
CA ASP A 176 6.42 14.91 1.10
C ASP A 176 5.90 16.03 2.01
N GLU A 177 4.62 15.98 2.41
CA GLU A 177 4.05 16.89 3.40
C GLU A 177 4.78 16.77 4.75
N ALA A 178 4.98 15.53 5.24
CA ALA A 178 5.69 15.29 6.50
C ALA A 178 7.14 15.79 6.47
N LEU A 179 7.85 15.57 5.36
CA LEU A 179 9.22 16.06 5.16
C LEU A 179 9.27 17.60 5.09
N GLY A 180 8.26 18.23 4.48
CA GLY A 180 8.10 19.68 4.51
C GLY A 180 7.99 20.21 5.95
N LEU A 181 7.10 19.63 6.76
CA LEU A 181 6.94 19.99 8.17
C LEU A 181 8.22 19.78 8.99
N LEU A 182 8.95 18.68 8.74
CA LEU A 182 10.22 18.40 9.42
C LEU A 182 11.30 19.39 8.99
N SER A 183 11.35 19.76 7.71
CA SER A 183 12.32 20.73 7.19
C SER A 183 12.11 22.13 7.76
N GLU A 184 10.85 22.50 8.02
CA GLU A 184 10.44 23.79 8.58
C GLU A 184 10.42 23.80 10.13
N ASP A 185 10.94 22.77 10.78
CA ASP A 185 10.95 22.58 12.25
C ASP A 185 9.54 22.69 12.89
N LYS A 186 8.50 22.33 12.12
CA LYS A 186 7.11 22.28 12.60
C LYS A 186 6.80 21.00 13.35
N ILE A 187 7.62 19.96 13.15
CA ILE A 187 7.61 18.68 13.88
C ILE A 187 9.03 18.31 14.28
N ASP A 188 9.15 17.53 15.34
CA ASP A 188 10.43 17.08 15.90
C ASP A 188 10.89 15.76 15.29
N ALA A 189 9.94 14.90 14.91
CA ALA A 189 10.21 13.60 14.31
C ALA A 189 9.09 13.16 13.35
N LEU A 190 9.47 12.35 12.37
CA LEU A 190 8.57 11.58 11.52
C LEU A 190 8.77 10.09 11.83
N ILE A 191 7.69 9.39 12.18
CA ILE A 191 7.68 7.93 12.29
C ILE A 191 7.09 7.36 11.01
N ALA A 192 7.90 6.54 10.35
CA ALA A 192 7.58 5.90 9.06
C ALA A 192 8.24 4.52 9.01
N ASP A 193 8.13 3.83 7.88
CA ASP A 193 8.86 2.59 7.69
C ASP A 193 10.36 2.82 7.68
N TYR A 194 11.10 1.94 8.37
CA TYR A 194 12.55 2.08 8.55
C TYR A 194 13.31 2.25 7.23
N PRO A 195 13.02 1.48 6.15
CA PRO A 195 13.71 1.67 4.88
C PRO A 195 13.53 3.08 4.30
N PHE A 196 12.33 3.66 4.43
CA PHE A 196 12.06 5.03 4.01
C PHE A 196 12.84 6.05 4.84
N CYS A 197 12.88 5.89 6.17
CA CYS A 197 13.65 6.78 7.05
C CYS A 197 15.14 6.72 6.74
N ALA A 198 15.70 5.52 6.62
CA ALA A 198 17.12 5.31 6.30
C ALA A 198 17.50 5.89 4.93
N PHE A 199 16.68 5.62 3.91
CA PHE A 199 16.87 6.18 2.57
C PHE A 199 16.78 7.72 2.57
N THR A 200 15.80 8.29 3.25
CA THR A 200 15.57 9.74 3.28
C THR A 200 16.70 10.46 4.01
N ALA A 201 17.17 9.92 5.15
CA ALA A 201 18.34 10.44 5.85
C ALA A 201 19.60 10.39 4.97
N PHE A 202 19.80 9.31 4.22
CA PHE A 202 20.91 9.21 3.26
C PHE A 202 20.81 10.25 2.15
N ARG A 203 19.62 10.39 1.53
CA ARG A 203 19.37 11.31 0.40
C ARG A 203 19.52 12.77 0.79
N TYR A 204 19.09 13.13 2.00
CA TYR A 204 19.06 14.52 2.50
C TYR A 204 20.01 14.77 3.67
N ARG A 205 21.14 14.02 3.71
CA ARG A 205 22.17 14.18 4.76
C ARG A 205 22.74 15.61 4.85
N ASP A 206 22.82 16.29 3.73
CA ASP A 206 23.23 17.69 3.61
C ASP A 206 22.23 18.67 4.22
N LYS A 207 20.97 18.25 4.42
CA LYS A 207 19.92 19.01 5.11
C LYS A 207 19.82 18.68 6.61
N GLY A 208 20.77 17.90 7.14
CA GLY A 208 20.82 17.54 8.56
C GLY A 208 19.79 16.47 8.97
N LEU A 209 19.16 15.76 8.03
CA LEU A 209 18.26 14.68 8.37
C LEU A 209 19.03 13.45 8.84
N VAL A 210 18.59 12.87 9.94
CA VAL A 210 19.16 11.66 10.54
C VAL A 210 18.04 10.65 10.81
N ALA A 211 18.35 9.36 10.59
CA ALA A 211 17.44 8.26 10.92
C ALA A 211 17.83 7.64 12.27
N GLY A 212 16.84 7.14 12.99
CA GLY A 212 17.06 6.28 14.14
C GLY A 212 17.89 5.04 13.78
N GLN A 213 18.67 4.53 14.72
CA GLN A 213 19.66 3.48 14.47
C GLN A 213 19.05 2.09 14.28
N SER A 214 17.81 1.87 14.71
CA SER A 214 17.18 0.55 14.69
C SER A 214 15.71 0.62 14.27
N ARG A 215 15.20 -0.54 13.86
CA ARG A 215 13.75 -0.73 13.69
C ARG A 215 13.08 -0.85 15.05
N LEU A 216 12.01 -0.11 15.26
CA LEU A 216 11.25 -0.07 16.51
C LEU A 216 10.20 -1.19 16.60
N THR A 217 9.80 -1.77 15.46
CA THR A 217 8.78 -2.82 15.37
C THR A 217 9.17 -3.89 14.34
N PHE A 218 8.41 -4.97 14.31
CA PHE A 218 8.44 -5.99 13.25
C PHE A 218 7.16 -5.88 12.42
N GLU A 219 7.29 -5.61 11.12
CA GLU A 219 6.15 -5.43 10.22
C GLU A 219 6.35 -6.20 8.91
N PRO A 220 5.64 -7.32 8.71
CA PRO A 220 5.61 -8.00 7.44
C PRO A 220 4.79 -7.19 6.42
N LEU A 221 5.36 -6.93 5.24
CA LEU A 221 4.69 -6.25 4.14
C LEU A 221 4.13 -7.26 3.16
N GLY A 222 2.89 -7.07 2.72
CA GLY A 222 2.19 -7.99 1.83
C GLY A 222 1.44 -7.29 0.69
N ILE A 223 1.07 -8.11 -0.28
CA ILE A 223 0.16 -7.73 -1.36
C ILE A 223 -1.25 -7.85 -0.82
N ALA A 224 -2.03 -6.76 -0.83
CA ALA A 224 -3.42 -6.82 -0.40
C ALA A 224 -4.35 -6.98 -1.62
N VAL A 225 -5.29 -7.92 -1.53
CA VAL A 225 -6.32 -8.17 -2.53
C VAL A 225 -7.68 -8.38 -1.86
N LYS A 226 -8.78 -8.20 -2.59
CA LYS A 226 -10.09 -8.69 -2.14
C LYS A 226 -10.11 -10.22 -2.15
N GLU A 227 -11.07 -10.79 -1.44
CA GLU A 227 -11.27 -12.23 -1.43
C GLU A 227 -11.58 -12.76 -2.84
N ASP A 228 -10.69 -13.61 -3.33
CA ASP A 228 -10.80 -14.36 -4.59
C ASP A 228 -9.88 -15.56 -4.48
N THR A 229 -10.47 -16.72 -4.32
CA THR A 229 -9.72 -17.96 -4.03
C THR A 229 -8.67 -18.27 -5.10
N LEU A 230 -9.02 -18.08 -6.38
CA LEU A 230 -8.12 -18.42 -7.48
C LEU A 230 -6.98 -17.40 -7.59
N LEU A 231 -7.27 -16.10 -7.49
CA LEU A 231 -6.26 -15.03 -7.49
C LEU A 231 -5.30 -15.20 -6.32
N ILE A 232 -5.82 -15.43 -5.11
CA ILE A 232 -5.01 -15.63 -3.90
C ILE A 232 -4.09 -16.85 -4.07
N ASN A 233 -4.62 -17.98 -4.56
CA ASN A 233 -3.81 -19.16 -4.82
C ASN A 233 -2.74 -18.91 -5.87
N TRP A 234 -3.09 -18.24 -6.96
CA TRP A 234 -2.16 -17.87 -8.04
C TRP A 234 -1.02 -16.99 -7.51
N LEU A 235 -1.36 -15.93 -6.77
CA LEU A 235 -0.38 -15.00 -6.19
C LEU A 235 0.53 -15.70 -5.16
N ASN A 236 -0.02 -16.57 -4.32
CA ASN A 236 0.79 -17.36 -3.38
C ASN A 236 1.81 -18.25 -4.12
N ASN A 237 1.39 -18.90 -5.20
CA ASN A 237 2.29 -19.74 -6.01
C ASN A 237 3.35 -18.87 -6.72
N TYR A 238 2.95 -17.71 -7.27
CA TYR A 238 3.89 -16.76 -7.86
C TYR A 238 4.94 -16.31 -6.84
N MET A 239 4.54 -15.91 -5.64
CA MET A 239 5.48 -15.47 -4.60
C MET A 239 6.42 -16.58 -4.14
N LYS A 240 5.94 -17.83 -4.01
CA LYS A 240 6.80 -18.99 -3.73
C LYS A 240 7.84 -19.21 -4.83
N MET A 241 7.45 -19.07 -6.10
CA MET A 241 8.39 -19.19 -7.22
C MET A 241 9.39 -18.03 -7.25
N LEU A 242 8.93 -16.79 -7.00
CA LEU A 242 9.78 -15.60 -6.99
C LEU A 242 10.87 -15.72 -5.90
N ASP A 243 10.50 -16.17 -4.70
CA ASP A 243 11.41 -16.38 -3.58
C ASP A 243 12.32 -17.60 -3.82
N GLY A 244 11.74 -18.77 -4.11
CA GLY A 244 12.48 -20.02 -4.33
C GLY A 244 13.48 -19.98 -5.49
N SER A 245 13.22 -19.17 -6.52
CA SER A 245 14.17 -18.93 -7.61
C SER A 245 15.28 -17.91 -7.27
N GLY A 246 15.22 -17.27 -6.10
CA GLY A 246 16.14 -16.22 -5.68
C GLY A 246 15.91 -14.88 -6.38
N GLN A 247 14.86 -14.73 -7.17
CA GLN A 247 14.56 -13.46 -7.84
C GLN A 247 14.13 -12.38 -6.84
N LEU A 248 13.37 -12.73 -5.80
CA LEU A 248 12.99 -11.78 -4.75
C LEU A 248 14.24 -11.17 -4.08
N ARG A 249 15.25 -12.00 -3.77
CA ARG A 249 16.54 -11.53 -3.23
C ARG A 249 17.27 -10.60 -4.19
N LYS A 250 17.26 -10.87 -5.49
CA LYS A 250 17.88 -9.99 -6.49
C LYS A 250 17.17 -8.63 -6.57
N LEU A 251 15.85 -8.61 -6.43
CA LEU A 251 15.08 -7.37 -6.35
C LEU A 251 15.42 -6.58 -5.08
N ASP A 252 15.50 -7.26 -3.92
CA ASP A 252 15.96 -6.66 -2.67
C ASP A 252 17.35 -6.02 -2.84
N GLU A 253 18.33 -6.77 -3.35
CA GLU A 253 19.67 -6.24 -3.61
C GLU A 253 19.67 -5.03 -4.55
N ARG A 254 18.86 -5.07 -5.60
CA ARG A 254 18.72 -3.95 -6.54
C ARG A 254 18.25 -2.68 -5.86
N TRP A 255 17.24 -2.76 -4.99
CA TRP A 255 16.60 -1.59 -4.43
C TRP A 255 17.24 -1.10 -3.13
N PHE A 256 17.83 -2.00 -2.34
CA PHE A 256 18.40 -1.63 -1.03
C PHE A 256 19.92 -1.54 -1.01
N LYS A 257 20.64 -2.19 -1.95
CA LYS A 257 22.11 -2.16 -2.01
C LYS A 257 22.66 -1.33 -3.17
N ASN A 258 21.85 -1.05 -4.18
CA ASN A 258 22.27 -0.27 -5.35
C ASN A 258 21.59 1.11 -5.30
N SER A 259 22.37 2.17 -5.48
CA SER A 259 21.89 3.56 -5.43
C SER A 259 21.72 4.20 -6.82
N SER A 260 21.95 3.48 -7.92
CA SER A 260 21.94 4.05 -9.27
C SER A 260 20.59 4.64 -9.70
N TRP A 261 19.49 4.15 -9.14
CA TRP A 261 18.12 4.58 -9.41
C TRP A 261 17.75 5.91 -8.72
N ILE A 262 18.52 6.33 -7.71
CA ILE A 262 18.21 7.54 -6.89
C ILE A 262 18.19 8.80 -7.76
N LYS A 263 19.06 8.88 -8.77
CA LYS A 263 19.14 10.00 -9.72
C LYS A 263 17.87 10.22 -10.55
N ASP A 264 17.05 9.18 -10.69
CA ASP A 264 15.85 9.19 -11.51
C ASP A 264 14.62 9.68 -10.70
N LEU A 265 14.73 9.80 -9.37
CA LEU A 265 13.66 10.28 -8.50
C LEU A 265 13.38 11.78 -8.70
N LYS A 266 12.10 12.15 -8.47
CA LYS A 266 11.67 13.54 -8.34
C LYS A 266 12.47 14.28 -7.28
#